data_8beb7bd9e6ca45c4352c1293f1879618
#
_entry.id   8beb7bd9e6ca45c4352c1293f1879618
#
_cell.length_a   1.000
_cell.length_b   1.000
_cell.length_c   1.000
_cell.angle_alpha   90.00
_cell.angle_beta   90.00
_cell.angle_gamma   90.00
#
_symmetry.space_group_name_H-M   'P 1'
#
loop_
_entity.id
_entity.type
_entity.pdbx_description
1 polymer ?
#
loop_
_entity_poly.entity_id
_entity_poly.type
_entity_poly.pdbx_seq_one_letter_code
_entity_poly.pdbx_strand_id
1 'polypeptide(L)'
;MKAKSILFLAFVCIVAVSCDQVGNKPTSLKEAYADSFKMGCAISPMTISGRNPEAQELLEKHFNAISPDNAMKPESLHPGPDVWNFGPADAYVDYGKAHGMFVLGHTLCWHNQTPDFFWTRPDGTPKSREELVETLRSYIETVVTHFAGKVDAWDVVNEIVAEDGGFRDLGWVHAFGGDGYEVAKLAFQFANEYAPEGTEFYYNEFNVWRPSKLEGVVNLVRRLRADGLKVDGVGIQAHWGLNYPKNEYIEEAIDQLAELGVKVMITELDVDVLPISKEGQVIGRSLQDPQYQLEEFEEFLDPYKEGLPAEVEDQLAARYEELFRIFYNHRDQIDRVTFWGLHDGASWKNGSPIPRRTNYPLLFNRDLTPHKALDAVLTIPEPPKAEP
;
A
#
# COMPACT_ATOMS: atom_id res chain seq x y z
N MET A 1 42.69 66.42 48.42
CA MET A 1 41.37 66.38 47.78
C MET A 1 41.23 65.01 47.06
N LYS A 2 40.46 64.09 47.60
CA LYS A 2 40.26 62.71 47.08
C LYS A 2 38.90 62.67 46.29
N ALA A 3 38.98 62.46 45.00
CA ALA A 3 37.80 62.25 44.15
C ALA A 3 37.24 60.84 44.33
N LYS A 4 35.99 60.73 44.73
CA LYS A 4 35.22 59.45 44.77
C LYS A 4 34.53 59.21 43.44
N SER A 5 34.97 58.18 42.72
CA SER A 5 34.28 57.68 41.57
C SER A 5 33.07 56.84 42.00
N ILE A 6 31.92 57.22 41.58
CA ILE A 6 30.67 56.45 41.77
C ILE A 6 30.43 55.59 40.50
N LEU A 7 30.48 54.25 40.68
CA LEU A 7 30.23 53.29 39.64
C LEU A 7 28.70 53.03 39.58
N PHE A 8 28.08 53.41 38.48
CA PHE A 8 26.68 53.11 38.22
C PHE A 8 26.57 51.74 37.55
N LEU A 9 26.05 50.75 38.26
CA LEU A 9 25.75 49.45 37.72
C LEU A 9 24.37 49.51 37.06
N ALA A 10 24.33 49.46 35.73
CA ALA A 10 23.07 49.34 34.97
C ALA A 10 22.65 47.86 34.95
N PHE A 11 21.55 47.56 35.60
CA PHE A 11 20.93 46.24 35.57
C PHE A 11 20.07 46.15 34.27
N VAL A 12 20.56 45.46 33.27
CA VAL A 12 19.79 45.14 32.06
C VAL A 12 18.91 43.91 32.36
N CYS A 13 17.63 44.14 32.59
CA CYS A 13 16.62 43.07 32.61
C CYS A 13 16.44 42.56 31.18
N ILE A 14 17.01 41.40 30.87
CA ILE A 14 16.64 40.64 29.68
C ILE A 14 15.29 39.98 29.98
N VAL A 15 14.23 40.53 29.45
CA VAL A 15 12.92 39.87 29.38
C VAL A 15 13.04 38.83 28.28
N ALA A 16 13.24 37.57 28.65
CA ALA A 16 13.08 36.45 27.74
C ALA A 16 11.61 36.37 27.39
N VAL A 17 11.24 36.88 26.24
CA VAL A 17 9.95 36.57 25.63
C VAL A 17 10.02 35.12 25.17
N SER A 18 9.49 34.22 25.99
CA SER A 18 9.19 32.85 25.57
C SER A 18 8.07 32.99 24.52
N CYS A 19 8.43 32.91 23.24
CA CYS A 19 7.46 32.61 22.20
C CYS A 19 7.08 31.14 22.41
N ASP A 20 5.96 30.92 23.10
CA ASP A 20 5.23 29.67 22.96
C ASP A 20 4.91 29.53 21.46
N GLN A 21 5.68 28.75 20.75
CA GLN A 21 5.32 28.22 19.45
C GLN A 21 4.09 27.35 19.71
N VAL A 22 2.90 27.92 19.60
CA VAL A 22 1.70 27.14 19.39
C VAL A 22 1.94 26.46 18.04
N GLY A 23 2.43 25.22 18.08
CA GLY A 23 2.68 24.43 16.88
C GLY A 23 1.37 24.38 16.09
N ASN A 24 1.37 24.96 14.90
CA ASN A 24 0.22 24.84 14.00
C ASN A 24 -0.07 23.36 13.82
N LYS A 25 -1.32 22.96 14.08
CA LYS A 25 -1.78 21.60 13.84
C LYS A 25 -1.47 21.25 12.36
N PRO A 26 -0.85 20.08 12.08
CA PRO A 26 -0.55 19.71 10.71
C PRO A 26 -1.81 19.71 9.86
N THR A 27 -1.70 20.22 8.65
CA THR A 27 -2.83 20.38 7.73
C THR A 27 -2.88 19.28 6.66
N SER A 28 -1.84 18.44 6.62
CA SER A 28 -1.75 17.32 5.68
C SER A 28 -1.14 16.07 6.31
N LEU A 29 -1.45 14.90 5.75
CA LEU A 29 -0.93 13.62 6.23
C LEU A 29 0.60 13.55 6.12
N LYS A 30 1.17 13.95 4.99
CA LYS A 30 2.62 13.91 4.78
C LYS A 30 3.40 14.83 5.72
N GLU A 31 2.77 15.94 6.19
CA GLU A 31 3.36 16.83 7.21
C GLU A 31 3.25 16.21 8.60
N ALA A 32 2.08 15.65 8.93
CA ALA A 32 1.83 15.03 10.22
C ALA A 32 2.81 13.87 10.51
N TYR A 33 3.12 13.08 9.49
CA TYR A 33 3.98 11.90 9.61
C TYR A 33 5.39 12.05 9.04
N ALA A 34 5.85 13.30 8.80
CA ALA A 34 7.14 13.58 8.16
C ALA A 34 8.34 12.90 8.85
N ASP A 35 8.30 12.82 10.18
CA ASP A 35 9.37 12.21 11.01
C ASP A 35 9.11 10.73 11.33
N SER A 36 8.09 10.11 10.70
CA SER A 36 7.69 8.73 10.98
C SER A 36 7.80 7.82 9.76
N PHE A 37 6.93 8.02 8.79
CA PHE A 37 6.87 7.20 7.57
C PHE A 37 6.24 8.00 6.42
N LYS A 38 6.47 7.52 5.19
CA LYS A 38 5.85 8.13 4.01
C LYS A 38 4.36 7.85 3.98
N MET A 39 3.59 8.85 3.57
CA MET A 39 2.16 8.71 3.30
C MET A 39 1.94 8.50 1.81
N GLY A 40 1.39 7.35 1.46
CA GLY A 40 1.19 6.92 0.08
C GLY A 40 -0.29 6.85 -0.33
N CYS A 41 -0.53 6.90 -1.62
CA CYS A 41 -1.84 6.72 -2.23
C CYS A 41 -1.73 5.90 -3.52
N ALA A 42 -2.59 4.90 -3.68
CA ALA A 42 -2.76 4.24 -4.96
C ALA A 42 -3.58 5.13 -5.90
N ILE A 43 -3.07 5.32 -7.11
CA ILE A 43 -3.68 6.22 -8.10
C ILE A 43 -3.86 5.54 -9.45
N SER A 44 -4.95 5.89 -10.11
CA SER A 44 -5.19 5.54 -11.51
C SER A 44 -4.67 6.62 -12.45
N PRO A 45 -4.43 6.31 -13.74
CA PRO A 45 -4.11 7.33 -14.74
C PRO A 45 -5.17 8.44 -14.84
N MET A 46 -6.42 8.15 -14.47
CA MET A 46 -7.50 9.15 -14.44
C MET A 46 -7.27 10.21 -13.38
N THR A 47 -6.76 9.84 -12.19
CA THR A 47 -6.46 10.76 -11.08
C THR A 47 -5.48 11.87 -11.50
N ILE A 48 -4.49 11.52 -12.32
CA ILE A 48 -3.42 12.43 -12.76
C ILE A 48 -3.61 13.00 -14.19
N SER A 49 -4.76 12.74 -14.80
CA SER A 49 -5.04 13.16 -16.19
C SER A 49 -5.32 14.64 -16.39
N GLY A 50 -5.40 15.42 -15.30
CA GLY A 50 -5.84 16.82 -15.33
C GLY A 50 -7.35 17.01 -15.49
N ARG A 51 -8.14 15.94 -15.57
CA ARG A 51 -9.60 16.01 -15.71
C ARG A 51 -10.31 16.34 -14.40
N ASN A 52 -9.67 16.05 -13.27
CA ASN A 52 -10.12 16.40 -11.94
C ASN A 52 -9.00 17.13 -11.17
N PRO A 53 -8.84 18.44 -11.34
CA PRO A 53 -7.79 19.20 -10.65
C PRO A 53 -7.90 19.14 -9.13
N GLU A 54 -9.11 19.10 -8.58
CA GLU A 54 -9.34 19.03 -7.12
C GLU A 54 -8.79 17.72 -6.54
N ALA A 55 -8.95 16.60 -7.25
CA ALA A 55 -8.37 15.33 -6.85
C ALA A 55 -6.83 15.36 -6.91
N GLN A 56 -6.24 16.03 -7.90
CA GLN A 56 -4.79 16.20 -7.95
C GLN A 56 -4.27 17.07 -6.81
N GLU A 57 -4.92 18.19 -6.51
CA GLU A 57 -4.56 19.06 -5.39
C GLU A 57 -4.65 18.30 -4.05
N LEU A 58 -5.68 17.45 -3.88
CA LEU A 58 -5.85 16.62 -2.71
C LEU A 58 -4.70 15.60 -2.57
N LEU A 59 -4.34 14.92 -3.66
CA LEU A 59 -3.21 13.99 -3.72
C LEU A 59 -1.90 14.70 -3.34
N GLU A 60 -1.60 15.81 -3.99
CA GLU A 60 -0.38 16.57 -3.78
C GLU A 60 -0.28 17.15 -2.36
N LYS A 61 -1.42 17.53 -1.78
CA LYS A 61 -1.47 18.06 -0.42
C LYS A 61 -1.13 17.00 0.62
N HIS A 62 -1.68 15.80 0.52
CA HIS A 62 -1.65 14.81 1.59
C HIS A 62 -0.58 13.74 1.44
N PHE A 63 -0.06 13.47 0.23
CA PHE A 63 0.77 12.30 -0.03
C PHE A 63 2.15 12.67 -0.59
N ASN A 64 3.15 11.85 -0.26
CA ASN A 64 4.53 11.95 -0.74
C ASN A 64 5.05 10.61 -1.32
N ALA A 65 4.15 9.63 -1.48
CA ALA A 65 4.42 8.36 -2.15
C ALA A 65 3.20 7.96 -2.99
N ILE A 66 3.42 7.27 -4.10
CA ILE A 66 2.35 6.77 -4.96
C ILE A 66 2.57 5.31 -5.33
N SER A 67 1.45 4.59 -5.50
CA SER A 67 1.39 3.24 -6.06
C SER A 67 0.50 3.23 -7.31
N PRO A 68 0.81 2.48 -8.36
CA PRO A 68 -0.07 2.37 -9.52
C PRO A 68 -1.21 1.41 -9.18
N ASP A 69 -2.45 1.83 -9.36
CA ASP A 69 -3.61 0.95 -9.16
C ASP A 69 -3.54 -0.26 -10.13
N ASN A 70 -3.62 -0.02 -11.44
CA ASN A 70 -3.58 -1.07 -12.46
C ASN A 70 -2.53 -0.84 -13.56
N ALA A 71 -1.99 0.37 -13.67
CA ALA A 71 -1.20 0.78 -14.82
C ALA A 71 0.10 -0.02 -15.05
N MET A 72 0.65 -0.64 -14.00
CA MET A 72 1.90 -1.39 -14.05
C MET A 72 1.72 -2.91 -13.86
N LYS A 73 0.49 -3.41 -13.81
CA LYS A 73 0.21 -4.84 -13.75
C LYS A 73 0.52 -5.52 -15.09
N PRO A 74 0.88 -6.82 -15.11
CA PRO A 74 1.30 -7.51 -16.34
C PRO A 74 0.31 -7.38 -17.51
N GLU A 75 -1.00 -7.50 -17.26
CA GLU A 75 -2.01 -7.37 -18.31
C GLU A 75 -2.08 -5.95 -18.91
N SER A 76 -1.72 -4.92 -18.13
CA SER A 76 -1.71 -3.52 -18.59
C SER A 76 -0.46 -3.20 -19.37
N LEU A 77 0.71 -3.68 -18.93
CA LEU A 77 2.00 -3.44 -19.58
C LEU A 77 2.22 -4.31 -20.82
N HIS A 78 1.77 -5.57 -20.76
CA HIS A 78 2.01 -6.58 -21.79
C HIS A 78 0.75 -7.38 -22.10
N PRO A 79 -0.26 -6.74 -22.73
CA PRO A 79 -1.58 -7.34 -22.95
C PRO A 79 -1.60 -8.46 -24.01
N GLY A 80 -0.53 -8.65 -24.77
CA GLY A 80 -0.40 -9.68 -25.80
C GLY A 80 1.06 -9.96 -26.11
N PRO A 81 1.39 -11.12 -26.74
CA PRO A 81 2.77 -11.61 -26.90
C PRO A 81 3.74 -10.60 -27.53
N ASP A 82 3.25 -9.77 -28.46
CA ASP A 82 4.07 -8.80 -29.20
C ASP A 82 3.63 -7.35 -28.90
N VAL A 83 2.86 -7.14 -27.81
CA VAL A 83 2.26 -5.83 -27.48
C VAL A 83 2.76 -5.34 -26.14
N TRP A 84 3.42 -4.18 -26.15
CA TRP A 84 3.79 -3.45 -24.96
C TRP A 84 3.03 -2.12 -24.88
N ASN A 85 2.53 -1.79 -23.71
CA ASN A 85 1.74 -0.58 -23.46
C ASN A 85 2.26 0.16 -22.22
N PHE A 86 3.37 0.87 -22.38
CA PHE A 86 3.99 1.62 -21.28
C PHE A 86 3.35 3.00 -21.03
N GLY A 87 2.58 3.55 -21.97
CA GLY A 87 2.11 4.93 -21.92
C GLY A 87 1.43 5.33 -20.60
N PRO A 88 0.42 4.57 -20.09
CA PRO A 88 -0.21 4.87 -18.81
C PRO A 88 0.75 4.78 -17.61
N ALA A 89 1.68 3.82 -17.63
CA ALA A 89 2.68 3.64 -16.59
C ALA A 89 3.77 4.72 -16.65
N ASP A 90 4.20 5.13 -17.84
CA ASP A 90 5.12 6.27 -18.01
C ASP A 90 4.51 7.56 -17.44
N ALA A 91 3.23 7.84 -17.75
CA ALA A 91 2.53 9.01 -17.21
C ALA A 91 2.47 8.98 -15.66
N TYR A 92 2.23 7.81 -15.08
CA TYR A 92 2.24 7.61 -13.62
C TYR A 92 3.63 7.90 -13.02
N VAL A 93 4.67 7.32 -13.59
CA VAL A 93 6.05 7.48 -13.11
C VAL A 93 6.53 8.92 -13.28
N ASP A 94 6.30 9.53 -14.44
CA ASP A 94 6.69 10.91 -14.72
C ASP A 94 5.96 11.89 -13.78
N TYR A 95 4.69 11.64 -13.47
CA TYR A 95 3.95 12.43 -12.49
C TYR A 95 4.58 12.36 -11.10
N GLY A 96 4.87 11.16 -10.60
CA GLY A 96 5.49 10.98 -9.29
C GLY A 96 6.85 11.68 -9.19
N LYS A 97 7.68 11.53 -10.21
CA LYS A 97 9.00 12.20 -10.27
C LYS A 97 8.89 13.72 -10.36
N ALA A 98 7.95 14.24 -11.15
CA ALA A 98 7.72 15.69 -11.27
C ALA A 98 7.31 16.34 -9.93
N HIS A 99 6.62 15.57 -9.06
CA HIS A 99 6.17 16.06 -7.75
C HIS A 99 7.05 15.60 -6.57
N GLY A 100 8.22 15.00 -6.85
CA GLY A 100 9.15 14.54 -5.81
C GLY A 100 8.59 13.45 -4.90
N MET A 101 7.66 12.65 -5.41
CA MET A 101 7.07 11.55 -4.67
C MET A 101 7.90 10.27 -4.81
N PHE A 102 7.86 9.41 -3.78
CA PHE A 102 8.33 8.04 -3.89
C PHE A 102 7.44 7.26 -4.85
N VAL A 103 8.02 6.59 -5.82
CA VAL A 103 7.31 5.88 -6.90
C VAL A 103 7.48 4.38 -6.74
N LEU A 104 6.40 3.68 -6.44
CA LEU A 104 6.37 2.22 -6.38
C LEU A 104 6.02 1.63 -7.76
N GLY A 105 6.71 0.58 -8.16
CA GLY A 105 6.30 -0.32 -9.24
C GLY A 105 5.49 -1.50 -8.68
N HIS A 106 4.27 -1.70 -9.13
CA HIS A 106 3.40 -2.78 -8.67
C HIS A 106 2.71 -3.43 -9.88
N THR A 107 2.95 -4.66 -10.19
CA THR A 107 3.84 -5.67 -9.61
C THR A 107 4.49 -6.49 -10.75
N LEU A 108 5.69 -7.06 -10.51
CA LEU A 108 6.39 -7.81 -11.56
C LEU A 108 5.86 -9.24 -11.73
N CYS A 109 5.57 -9.94 -10.63
CA CYS A 109 5.12 -11.32 -10.66
C CYS A 109 3.86 -11.52 -9.79
N TRP A 110 2.75 -11.84 -10.43
CA TRP A 110 1.46 -12.07 -9.79
C TRP A 110 0.66 -13.13 -10.55
N HIS A 111 -0.23 -13.86 -9.87
CA HIS A 111 -1.09 -14.88 -10.47
C HIS A 111 -2.37 -14.31 -11.09
N ASN A 112 -2.75 -13.07 -10.73
CA ASN A 112 -3.92 -12.37 -11.22
C ASN A 112 -3.50 -11.24 -12.17
N GLN A 113 -4.42 -10.75 -13.02
CA GLN A 113 -4.15 -9.71 -14.02
C GLN A 113 -2.83 -9.96 -14.80
N THR A 114 -2.59 -11.23 -15.14
CA THR A 114 -1.46 -11.71 -15.95
C THR A 114 -2.04 -12.55 -17.09
N PRO A 115 -1.82 -12.19 -18.36
CA PRO A 115 -2.38 -12.90 -19.50
C PRO A 115 -1.89 -14.33 -19.64
N ASP A 116 -2.75 -15.22 -20.13
CA ASP A 116 -2.46 -16.66 -20.23
C ASP A 116 -1.25 -17.00 -21.09
N PHE A 117 -0.87 -16.15 -22.07
CA PHE A 117 0.28 -16.41 -22.90
C PHE A 117 1.62 -16.39 -22.13
N PHE A 118 1.63 -15.91 -20.89
CA PHE A 118 2.81 -16.02 -20.04
C PHE A 118 3.17 -17.48 -19.73
N TRP A 119 2.17 -18.36 -19.62
CA TRP A 119 2.33 -19.78 -19.28
C TRP A 119 1.79 -20.76 -20.33
N THR A 120 1.11 -20.27 -21.40
CA THR A 120 0.64 -21.09 -22.51
C THR A 120 1.26 -20.68 -23.84
N ARG A 121 1.42 -21.65 -24.74
CA ARG A 121 1.83 -21.41 -26.13
C ARG A 121 0.63 -20.97 -26.96
N PRO A 122 0.83 -20.45 -28.20
CA PRO A 122 -0.26 -20.04 -29.09
C PRO A 122 -1.24 -21.17 -29.47
N ASP A 123 -0.81 -22.42 -29.39
CA ASP A 123 -1.65 -23.59 -29.63
C ASP A 123 -2.46 -24.05 -28.38
N GLY A 124 -2.34 -23.30 -27.29
CA GLY A 124 -3.02 -23.58 -26.01
C GLY A 124 -2.31 -24.64 -25.13
N THR A 125 -1.16 -25.17 -25.57
CA THR A 125 -0.41 -26.12 -24.73
C THR A 125 0.42 -25.39 -23.67
N PRO A 126 0.66 -26.00 -22.49
CA PRO A 126 1.54 -25.41 -21.49
C PRO A 126 2.95 -25.21 -21.99
N LYS A 127 3.60 -24.12 -21.58
CA LYS A 127 5.04 -23.91 -21.81
C LYS A 127 5.87 -24.90 -21.01
N SER A 128 7.06 -25.26 -21.52
CA SER A 128 8.06 -26.00 -20.74
C SER A 128 8.63 -25.13 -19.62
N ARG A 129 9.30 -25.75 -18.65
CA ARG A 129 9.95 -25.01 -17.57
C ARG A 129 10.96 -23.98 -18.08
N GLU A 130 11.74 -24.33 -19.08
CA GLU A 130 12.74 -23.44 -19.71
C GLU A 130 12.06 -22.23 -20.37
N GLU A 131 10.95 -22.46 -21.07
CA GLU A 131 10.14 -21.38 -21.67
C GLU A 131 9.50 -20.49 -20.61
N LEU A 132 9.03 -21.05 -19.49
CA LEU A 132 8.49 -20.27 -18.37
C LEU A 132 9.57 -19.37 -17.74
N VAL A 133 10.76 -19.93 -17.47
CA VAL A 133 11.90 -19.17 -16.96
C VAL A 133 12.25 -18.01 -17.89
N GLU A 134 12.32 -18.27 -19.19
CA GLU A 134 12.66 -17.24 -20.19
C GLU A 134 11.54 -16.18 -20.31
N THR A 135 10.28 -16.59 -20.22
CA THR A 135 9.14 -15.66 -20.23
C THR A 135 9.19 -14.73 -19.02
N LEU A 136 9.43 -15.26 -17.82
CA LEU A 136 9.53 -14.46 -16.60
C LEU A 136 10.75 -13.52 -16.64
N ARG A 137 11.88 -14.04 -17.11
CA ARG A 137 13.12 -13.27 -17.27
C ARG A 137 12.91 -12.07 -18.22
N SER A 138 12.49 -12.34 -19.46
CA SER A 138 12.36 -11.32 -20.48
C SER A 138 11.32 -10.26 -20.12
N TYR A 139 10.24 -10.65 -19.44
CA TYR A 139 9.25 -9.71 -18.92
C TYR A 139 9.87 -8.79 -17.86
N ILE A 140 10.48 -9.36 -16.80
CA ILE A 140 11.11 -8.57 -15.73
C ILE A 140 12.22 -7.67 -16.27
N GLU A 141 13.12 -8.20 -17.10
CA GLU A 141 14.17 -7.44 -17.76
C GLU A 141 13.62 -6.23 -18.53
N THR A 142 12.61 -6.46 -19.37
CA THR A 142 12.01 -5.40 -20.18
C THR A 142 11.38 -4.31 -19.31
N VAL A 143 10.58 -4.69 -18.30
CA VAL A 143 9.86 -3.73 -17.45
C VAL A 143 10.83 -2.96 -16.56
N VAL A 144 11.73 -3.65 -15.88
CA VAL A 144 12.66 -3.01 -14.93
C VAL A 144 13.65 -2.10 -15.65
N THR A 145 14.11 -2.50 -16.85
CA THR A 145 15.00 -1.67 -17.69
C THR A 145 14.29 -0.43 -18.24
N HIS A 146 13.02 -0.57 -18.65
CA HIS A 146 12.23 0.57 -19.15
C HIS A 146 12.08 1.66 -18.08
N PHE A 147 11.87 1.28 -16.82
CA PHE A 147 11.69 2.21 -15.70
C PHE A 147 12.97 2.47 -14.91
N ALA A 148 14.14 2.07 -15.41
CA ALA A 148 15.41 2.21 -14.70
C ALA A 148 15.67 3.66 -14.26
N GLY A 149 15.95 3.86 -12.95
CA GLY A 149 16.21 5.17 -12.35
C GLY A 149 14.98 6.06 -12.15
N LYS A 150 13.79 5.59 -12.51
CA LYS A 150 12.52 6.31 -12.34
C LYS A 150 11.63 5.72 -11.25
N VAL A 151 11.66 4.40 -11.06
CA VAL A 151 10.94 3.70 -10.01
C VAL A 151 11.89 3.49 -8.83
N ASP A 152 11.44 3.82 -7.61
CA ASP A 152 12.25 3.75 -6.39
C ASP A 152 12.25 2.33 -5.79
N ALA A 153 11.14 1.61 -5.93
CA ALA A 153 11.01 0.23 -5.46
C ALA A 153 10.03 -0.58 -6.31
N TRP A 154 10.16 -1.90 -6.27
CA TRP A 154 9.25 -2.85 -6.92
C TRP A 154 8.64 -3.83 -5.92
N ASP A 155 7.33 -4.03 -6.00
CA ASP A 155 6.71 -5.26 -5.53
C ASP A 155 7.07 -6.36 -6.53
N VAL A 156 8.13 -7.10 -6.21
CA VAL A 156 8.69 -8.11 -7.14
C VAL A 156 7.76 -9.30 -7.26
N VAL A 157 7.23 -9.77 -6.13
CA VAL A 157 6.25 -10.86 -6.05
C VAL A 157 5.07 -10.43 -5.20
N ASN A 158 3.88 -10.63 -5.73
CA ASN A 158 2.61 -10.33 -5.07
C ASN A 158 1.81 -11.60 -4.81
N GLU A 159 1.36 -11.82 -3.57
CA GLU A 159 0.34 -12.80 -3.16
C GLU A 159 0.65 -14.27 -3.49
N ILE A 160 1.88 -14.71 -3.31
CA ILE A 160 2.26 -16.10 -3.64
C ILE A 160 2.00 -17.08 -2.49
N VAL A 161 1.86 -16.57 -1.24
CA VAL A 161 1.61 -17.42 -0.06
C VAL A 161 0.12 -17.66 0.13
N ALA A 162 -0.27 -18.92 0.30
CA ALA A 162 -1.65 -19.33 0.55
C ALA A 162 -2.06 -19.12 2.03
N GLU A 163 -3.35 -19.24 2.33
CA GLU A 163 -3.89 -19.01 3.68
C GLU A 163 -3.38 -20.01 4.74
N ASP A 164 -2.93 -21.18 4.32
CA ASP A 164 -2.34 -22.22 5.18
C ASP A 164 -0.82 -22.06 5.38
N GLY A 165 -0.21 -21.05 4.77
CA GLY A 165 1.23 -20.81 4.82
C GLY A 165 2.05 -21.51 3.74
N GLY A 166 1.41 -22.35 2.90
CA GLY A 166 1.99 -22.94 1.71
C GLY A 166 2.00 -21.96 0.52
N PHE A 167 2.19 -22.47 -0.68
CA PHE A 167 2.13 -21.67 -1.90
C PHE A 167 0.77 -21.76 -2.58
N ARG A 168 0.32 -20.64 -3.14
CA ARG A 168 -0.94 -20.53 -3.85
C ARG A 168 -0.80 -21.15 -5.25
N ASP A 169 -1.41 -22.31 -5.48
CA ASP A 169 -1.34 -23.05 -6.75
C ASP A 169 -2.20 -22.40 -7.84
N LEU A 170 -1.80 -21.20 -8.28
CA LEU A 170 -2.43 -20.41 -9.35
C LEU A 170 -1.35 -19.78 -10.23
N GLY A 171 -1.71 -19.45 -11.48
CA GLY A 171 -0.85 -18.72 -12.42
C GLY A 171 0.56 -19.32 -12.52
N TRP A 172 1.58 -18.54 -12.21
CA TRP A 172 2.99 -18.94 -12.23
C TRP A 172 3.28 -20.19 -11.38
N VAL A 173 2.76 -20.27 -10.16
CA VAL A 173 3.01 -21.39 -9.25
C VAL A 173 2.44 -22.68 -9.86
N HIS A 174 1.22 -22.64 -10.37
CA HIS A 174 0.62 -23.77 -11.08
C HIS A 174 1.45 -24.16 -12.32
N ALA A 175 1.87 -23.21 -13.11
CA ALA A 175 2.69 -23.45 -14.29
C ALA A 175 4.04 -24.09 -13.97
N PHE A 176 4.65 -23.75 -12.82
CA PHE A 176 5.87 -24.36 -12.31
C PHE A 176 5.64 -25.66 -11.50
N GLY A 177 4.45 -26.29 -11.63
CA GLY A 177 4.15 -27.56 -10.99
C GLY A 177 3.96 -27.47 -9.47
N GLY A 178 3.57 -26.30 -8.95
CA GLY A 178 3.35 -26.06 -7.53
C GLY A 178 4.57 -25.51 -6.77
N ASP A 179 5.72 -25.34 -7.42
CA ASP A 179 6.91 -24.79 -6.77
C ASP A 179 6.90 -23.26 -6.71
N GLY A 180 6.16 -22.71 -5.75
CA GLY A 180 6.09 -21.27 -5.52
C GLY A 180 7.39 -20.66 -5.04
N TYR A 181 8.26 -21.45 -4.37
CA TYR A 181 9.57 -20.92 -3.98
C TYR A 181 10.48 -20.68 -5.18
N GLU A 182 10.48 -21.60 -6.16
CA GLU A 182 11.24 -21.41 -7.38
C GLU A 182 10.78 -20.16 -8.13
N VAL A 183 9.46 -19.96 -8.25
CA VAL A 183 8.88 -18.76 -8.89
C VAL A 183 9.36 -17.48 -8.20
N ALA A 184 9.21 -17.40 -6.87
CA ALA A 184 9.64 -16.23 -6.11
C ALA A 184 11.15 -15.99 -6.24
N LYS A 185 11.95 -17.05 -6.13
CA LYS A 185 13.41 -16.99 -6.25
C LYS A 185 13.83 -16.44 -7.62
N LEU A 186 13.26 -16.95 -8.70
CA LEU A 186 13.57 -16.48 -10.07
C LEU A 186 13.15 -15.02 -10.27
N ALA A 187 11.96 -14.64 -9.79
CA ALA A 187 11.50 -13.25 -9.92
C ALA A 187 12.44 -12.28 -9.19
N PHE A 188 12.81 -12.56 -7.94
CA PHE A 188 13.78 -11.75 -7.20
C PHE A 188 15.17 -11.77 -7.82
N GLN A 189 15.62 -12.92 -8.34
CA GLN A 189 16.91 -13.02 -9.02
C GLN A 189 16.96 -12.12 -10.25
N PHE A 190 15.94 -12.14 -11.12
CA PHE A 190 15.88 -11.30 -12.31
C PHE A 190 15.73 -9.81 -11.95
N ALA A 191 14.91 -9.47 -10.96
CA ALA A 191 14.83 -8.10 -10.48
C ALA A 191 16.20 -7.59 -9.98
N ASN A 192 16.93 -8.40 -9.21
CA ASN A 192 18.28 -8.06 -8.74
C ASN A 192 19.31 -7.93 -9.87
N GLU A 193 19.15 -8.73 -10.95
CA GLU A 193 20.06 -8.73 -12.08
C GLU A 193 19.91 -7.47 -12.98
N TYR A 194 18.66 -7.02 -13.20
CA TYR A 194 18.36 -5.99 -14.20
C TYR A 194 18.06 -4.60 -13.63
N ALA A 195 17.68 -4.50 -12.36
CA ALA A 195 17.39 -3.19 -11.76
C ALA A 195 18.68 -2.41 -11.45
N PRO A 196 18.65 -1.07 -11.57
CA PRO A 196 19.78 -0.25 -11.19
C PRO A 196 20.04 -0.31 -9.69
N GLU A 197 21.29 -0.03 -9.30
CA GLU A 197 21.67 0.08 -7.88
C GLU A 197 20.80 1.13 -7.17
N GLY A 198 20.39 0.81 -5.95
CA GLY A 198 19.52 1.67 -5.13
C GLY A 198 18.02 1.36 -5.27
N THR A 199 17.58 0.59 -6.29
CA THR A 199 16.19 0.13 -6.37
C THR A 199 15.89 -0.86 -5.26
N GLU A 200 14.79 -0.67 -4.52
CA GLU A 200 14.36 -1.57 -3.45
C GLU A 200 13.43 -2.67 -3.99
N PHE A 201 13.47 -3.86 -3.35
CA PHE A 201 12.67 -5.02 -3.74
C PHE A 201 11.81 -5.51 -2.58
N TYR A 202 10.50 -5.64 -2.83
CA TYR A 202 9.51 -5.98 -1.84
C TYR A 202 8.75 -7.26 -2.21
N TYR A 203 8.33 -7.96 -1.18
CA TYR A 203 7.26 -8.94 -1.26
C TYR A 203 5.99 -8.33 -0.70
N ASN A 204 4.85 -8.45 -1.38
CA ASN A 204 3.58 -7.86 -0.97
C ASN A 204 2.49 -8.93 -0.81
N GLU A 205 1.68 -8.86 0.29
CA GLU A 205 0.72 -9.91 0.60
C GLU A 205 -0.48 -9.38 1.42
N PHE A 206 -1.65 -9.96 1.20
CA PHE A 206 -2.85 -9.72 2.02
C PHE A 206 -3.00 -10.76 3.13
N ASN A 207 -3.83 -10.46 4.12
CA ASN A 207 -4.11 -11.34 5.27
C ASN A 207 -2.88 -11.81 6.06
N VAL A 208 -1.77 -11.09 6.02
CA VAL A 208 -0.53 -11.42 6.74
C VAL A 208 -0.72 -11.45 8.27
N TRP A 209 -1.78 -10.84 8.77
CA TRP A 209 -2.19 -10.92 10.17
C TRP A 209 -2.63 -12.33 10.62
N ARG A 210 -2.85 -13.28 9.70
CA ARG A 210 -3.21 -14.67 10.03
C ARG A 210 -1.95 -15.47 10.34
N PRO A 211 -1.89 -16.17 11.51
CA PRO A 211 -0.66 -16.80 11.97
C PRO A 211 0.00 -17.75 10.95
N SER A 212 -0.76 -18.66 10.35
CA SER A 212 -0.19 -19.60 9.36
C SER A 212 0.35 -18.89 8.11
N LYS A 213 -0.35 -17.86 7.65
CA LYS A 213 0.07 -17.07 6.48
C LYS A 213 1.30 -16.23 6.80
N LEU A 214 1.33 -15.59 7.97
CA LEU A 214 2.49 -14.85 8.47
C LEU A 214 3.72 -15.76 8.54
N GLU A 215 3.60 -16.96 9.11
CA GLU A 215 4.69 -17.95 9.15
C GLU A 215 5.19 -18.28 7.74
N GLY A 216 4.29 -18.50 6.77
CA GLY A 216 4.63 -18.72 5.38
C GLY A 216 5.42 -17.58 4.76
N VAL A 217 4.99 -16.33 4.98
CA VAL A 217 5.69 -15.12 4.50
C VAL A 217 7.07 -14.99 5.15
N VAL A 218 7.16 -15.15 6.46
CA VAL A 218 8.44 -15.11 7.20
C VAL A 218 9.41 -16.16 6.65
N ASN A 219 8.93 -17.38 6.42
CA ASN A 219 9.75 -18.47 5.87
C ASN A 219 10.20 -18.19 4.43
N LEU A 220 9.34 -17.64 3.60
CA LEU A 220 9.68 -17.24 2.23
C LEU A 220 10.82 -16.22 2.23
N VAL A 221 10.68 -15.13 2.98
CA VAL A 221 11.67 -14.05 3.05
C VAL A 221 13.01 -14.56 3.61
N ARG A 222 12.99 -15.38 4.67
CA ARG A 222 14.22 -16.00 5.21
C ARG A 222 14.96 -16.83 4.16
N ARG A 223 14.23 -17.64 3.39
CA ARG A 223 14.82 -18.49 2.36
C ARG A 223 15.42 -17.69 1.22
N LEU A 224 14.70 -16.67 0.71
CA LEU A 224 15.22 -15.77 -0.34
C LEU A 224 16.51 -15.08 0.09
N ARG A 225 16.55 -14.55 1.32
CA ARG A 225 17.74 -13.90 1.85
C ARG A 225 18.89 -14.89 2.13
N ALA A 226 18.59 -16.11 2.57
CA ALA A 226 19.59 -17.16 2.75
C ALA A 226 20.23 -17.59 1.42
N ASP A 227 19.49 -17.49 0.31
CA ASP A 227 20.02 -17.69 -1.04
C ASP A 227 20.78 -16.47 -1.59
N GLY A 228 21.00 -15.44 -0.77
CA GLY A 228 21.75 -14.24 -1.13
C GLY A 228 20.98 -13.21 -1.95
N LEU A 229 19.66 -13.34 -2.07
CA LEU A 229 18.82 -12.38 -2.80
C LEU A 229 18.50 -11.17 -1.93
N LYS A 230 18.48 -10.01 -2.57
CA LYS A 230 18.06 -8.76 -1.95
C LYS A 230 16.54 -8.76 -1.79
N VAL A 231 16.07 -8.71 -0.56
CA VAL A 231 14.69 -8.46 -0.16
C VAL A 231 14.73 -7.34 0.86
N ASP A 232 14.32 -6.15 0.47
CA ASP A 232 14.44 -4.95 1.30
C ASP A 232 13.23 -4.77 2.21
N GLY A 233 12.06 -5.29 1.83
CA GLY A 233 10.85 -5.10 2.62
C GLY A 233 9.74 -6.09 2.33
N VAL A 234 8.76 -6.06 3.23
CA VAL A 234 7.50 -6.79 3.11
C VAL A 234 6.33 -5.83 3.25
N GLY A 235 5.40 -5.90 2.30
CA GLY A 235 4.15 -5.17 2.31
C GLY A 235 3.02 -5.98 2.96
N ILE A 236 2.33 -5.36 3.90
CA ILE A 236 1.05 -5.80 4.45
C ILE A 236 -0.03 -5.00 3.71
N GLN A 237 -0.82 -5.63 2.84
CA GLN A 237 -1.82 -4.90 2.03
C GLN A 237 -2.85 -4.14 2.89
N ALA A 238 -3.27 -4.72 4.00
CA ALA A 238 -4.18 -4.08 4.96
C ALA A 238 -5.59 -3.77 4.39
N HIS A 239 -6.13 -4.67 3.58
CA HIS A 239 -7.55 -4.66 3.22
C HIS A 239 -8.39 -5.15 4.40
N TRP A 240 -8.68 -4.27 5.32
CA TRP A 240 -9.30 -4.59 6.60
C TRP A 240 -10.74 -4.10 6.69
N GLY A 241 -11.35 -4.23 7.85
CA GLY A 241 -12.68 -3.74 8.14
C GLY A 241 -12.79 -3.18 9.56
N LEU A 242 -13.97 -2.69 9.89
CA LEU A 242 -14.23 -2.06 11.19
C LEU A 242 -13.88 -2.98 12.38
N ASN A 243 -14.12 -4.28 12.24
CA ASN A 243 -14.02 -5.25 13.35
C ASN A 243 -12.93 -6.31 13.13
N TYR A 244 -12.10 -6.18 12.11
CA TYR A 244 -11.01 -7.12 11.82
C TYR A 244 -9.88 -6.46 11.03
N PRO A 245 -8.65 -7.00 11.14
CA PRO A 245 -8.22 -7.94 12.17
C PRO A 245 -8.22 -7.30 13.56
N LYS A 246 -8.03 -8.11 14.61
CA LYS A 246 -7.76 -7.58 15.94
C LYS A 246 -6.38 -6.94 15.99
N ASN A 247 -6.24 -5.93 16.84
CA ASN A 247 -5.02 -5.12 16.92
C ASN A 247 -3.78 -5.95 17.26
N GLU A 248 -3.90 -6.92 18.18
CA GLU A 248 -2.78 -7.80 18.57
C GLU A 248 -2.20 -8.60 17.39
N TYR A 249 -3.01 -8.99 16.41
CA TYR A 249 -2.51 -9.70 15.22
C TYR A 249 -1.81 -8.78 14.22
N ILE A 250 -2.19 -7.49 14.20
CA ILE A 250 -1.52 -6.49 13.38
C ILE A 250 -0.13 -6.21 13.95
N GLU A 251 -0.06 -5.96 15.27
CA GLU A 251 1.20 -5.71 15.98
C GLU A 251 2.15 -6.90 15.85
N GLU A 252 1.65 -8.13 16.08
CA GLU A 252 2.44 -9.35 15.91
C GLU A 252 2.99 -9.51 14.49
N ALA A 253 2.21 -9.19 13.46
CA ALA A 253 2.66 -9.25 12.08
C ALA A 253 3.79 -8.23 11.80
N ILE A 254 3.64 -7.00 12.27
CA ILE A 254 4.67 -5.96 12.12
C ILE A 254 5.95 -6.39 12.82
N ASP A 255 5.87 -6.85 14.07
CA ASP A 255 7.03 -7.25 14.87
C ASP A 255 7.78 -8.43 14.24
N GLN A 256 7.09 -9.51 13.89
CA GLN A 256 7.71 -10.69 13.28
C GLN A 256 8.37 -10.39 11.92
N LEU A 257 7.80 -9.49 11.12
CA LEU A 257 8.41 -9.06 9.86
C LEU A 257 9.62 -8.15 10.10
N ALA A 258 9.54 -7.24 11.07
CA ALA A 258 10.66 -6.38 11.45
C ALA A 258 11.85 -7.17 12.00
N GLU A 259 11.62 -8.26 12.75
CA GLU A 259 12.66 -9.19 13.23
C GLU A 259 13.49 -9.82 12.10
N LEU A 260 12.97 -9.84 10.87
CA LEU A 260 13.75 -10.27 9.70
C LEU A 260 14.82 -9.25 9.28
N GLY A 261 14.81 -8.04 9.86
CA GLY A 261 15.67 -6.94 9.46
C GLY A 261 15.35 -6.41 8.05
N VAL A 262 14.07 -6.40 7.70
CA VAL A 262 13.52 -5.80 6.47
C VAL A 262 12.57 -4.66 6.84
N LYS A 263 12.30 -3.76 5.90
CA LYS A 263 11.28 -2.73 6.04
C LYS A 263 9.89 -3.36 6.08
N VAL A 264 9.01 -2.81 6.90
CA VAL A 264 7.59 -3.15 6.88
C VAL A 264 6.82 -2.00 6.25
N MET A 265 5.90 -2.28 5.35
CA MET A 265 5.01 -1.28 4.75
C MET A 265 3.56 -1.70 4.93
N ILE A 266 2.69 -0.73 5.14
CA ILE A 266 1.26 -0.87 4.96
C ILE A 266 0.96 -0.38 3.54
N THR A 267 0.59 -1.29 2.64
CA THR A 267 0.71 -1.03 1.19
C THR A 267 -0.59 -0.70 0.49
N GLU A 268 -1.73 -1.12 1.03
CA GLU A 268 -3.02 -1.05 0.34
C GLU A 268 -4.18 -0.80 1.31
N LEU A 269 -3.95 0.09 2.29
CA LEU A 269 -4.89 0.32 3.39
C LEU A 269 -6.25 0.79 2.89
N ASP A 270 -7.26 0.04 3.24
CA ASP A 270 -8.67 0.42 3.23
C ASP A 270 -9.42 -0.24 4.39
N VAL A 271 -10.47 0.42 4.89
CA VAL A 271 -11.29 -0.07 6.01
C VAL A 271 -12.73 -0.24 5.53
N ASP A 272 -13.08 -1.45 5.15
CA ASP A 272 -14.40 -1.81 4.66
C ASP A 272 -15.48 -1.61 5.74
N VAL A 273 -16.50 -0.82 5.44
CA VAL A 273 -17.60 -0.51 6.37
C VAL A 273 -18.86 -1.35 6.11
N LEU A 274 -18.88 -2.09 4.99
CA LEU A 274 -20.05 -2.84 4.60
C LEU A 274 -20.14 -4.20 5.33
N PRO A 275 -21.35 -4.72 5.57
CA PRO A 275 -21.52 -6.05 6.15
C PRO A 275 -20.95 -7.13 5.21
N ILE A 276 -20.61 -8.28 5.80
CA ILE A 276 -20.06 -9.46 5.11
C ILE A 276 -18.65 -9.26 4.50
N SER A 277 -17.99 -8.16 4.76
CA SER A 277 -16.64 -7.93 4.21
C SER A 277 -15.64 -8.97 4.65
N LYS A 278 -15.67 -9.34 5.93
CA LYS A 278 -14.80 -10.37 6.50
C LYS A 278 -15.10 -11.75 5.92
N GLU A 279 -16.37 -12.10 5.87
CA GLU A 279 -16.86 -13.34 5.28
C GLU A 279 -16.55 -13.36 3.78
N GLY A 280 -16.70 -12.23 3.08
CA GLY A 280 -16.37 -12.07 1.67
C GLY A 280 -14.91 -12.34 1.36
N GLN A 281 -14.00 -11.91 2.22
CA GLN A 281 -12.57 -12.22 2.08
C GLN A 281 -12.25 -13.71 2.30
N VAL A 282 -13.03 -14.40 3.14
CA VAL A 282 -12.83 -15.83 3.43
C VAL A 282 -13.52 -16.71 2.40
N ILE A 283 -14.74 -16.36 1.99
CA ILE A 283 -15.60 -17.15 1.11
C ILE A 283 -15.28 -16.85 -0.37
N GLY A 284 -14.76 -15.65 -0.65
CA GLY A 284 -14.29 -15.26 -1.97
C GLY A 284 -15.36 -15.36 -3.07
N ARG A 285 -15.14 -16.26 -4.02
CA ARG A 285 -15.98 -16.37 -5.22
C ARG A 285 -17.44 -16.70 -4.96
N SER A 286 -17.79 -17.34 -3.85
CA SER A 286 -19.19 -17.72 -3.56
C SER A 286 -20.10 -16.50 -3.36
N LEU A 287 -19.58 -15.36 -2.94
CA LEU A 287 -20.35 -14.12 -2.83
C LEU A 287 -20.54 -13.39 -4.17
N GLN A 288 -19.82 -13.82 -5.19
CA GLN A 288 -20.04 -13.36 -6.57
C GLN A 288 -21.08 -14.22 -7.32
N ASP A 289 -21.58 -15.28 -6.68
CA ASP A 289 -22.61 -16.12 -7.25
C ASP A 289 -23.85 -15.28 -7.61
N PRO A 290 -24.43 -15.45 -8.81
CA PRO A 290 -25.60 -14.70 -9.26
C PRO A 290 -26.79 -14.71 -8.28
N GLN A 291 -26.96 -15.77 -7.48
CA GLN A 291 -28.02 -15.84 -6.47
C GLN A 291 -27.93 -14.72 -5.41
N TYR A 292 -26.70 -14.27 -5.06
CA TYR A 292 -26.49 -13.17 -4.12
C TYR A 292 -26.56 -11.78 -4.78
N GLN A 293 -26.80 -11.72 -6.10
CA GLN A 293 -27.01 -10.48 -6.83
C GLN A 293 -28.49 -10.15 -7.03
N LEU A 294 -29.38 -10.87 -6.36
CA LEU A 294 -30.82 -10.63 -6.41
C LEU A 294 -31.18 -9.35 -5.66
N GLU A 295 -32.18 -8.62 -6.17
CA GLU A 295 -32.66 -7.36 -5.60
C GLU A 295 -33.05 -7.49 -4.11
N GLU A 296 -33.60 -8.65 -3.70
CA GLU A 296 -33.97 -8.94 -2.31
C GLU A 296 -32.80 -8.92 -1.30
N PHE A 297 -31.55 -9.08 -1.77
CA PHE A 297 -30.36 -8.99 -0.93
C PHE A 297 -29.70 -7.61 -0.96
N GLU A 298 -30.19 -6.71 -1.80
CA GLU A 298 -29.53 -5.43 -2.04
C GLU A 298 -29.47 -4.55 -0.79
N GLU A 299 -30.57 -4.46 0.00
CA GLU A 299 -30.59 -3.74 1.27
C GLU A 299 -29.58 -4.27 2.28
N PHE A 300 -29.37 -5.57 2.29
CA PHE A 300 -28.44 -6.21 3.22
C PHE A 300 -26.98 -6.08 2.73
N LEU A 301 -26.73 -6.23 1.44
CA LEU A 301 -25.39 -6.19 0.90
C LEU A 301 -24.85 -4.77 0.68
N ASP A 302 -25.74 -3.80 0.46
CA ASP A 302 -25.39 -2.41 0.19
C ASP A 302 -26.29 -1.42 0.95
N PRO A 303 -26.23 -1.44 2.30
CA PRO A 303 -27.17 -0.69 3.15
C PRO A 303 -26.95 0.82 3.15
N TYR A 304 -25.84 1.32 2.59
CA TYR A 304 -25.45 2.73 2.72
C TYR A 304 -25.46 3.49 1.39
N LYS A 305 -26.35 3.11 0.46
CA LYS A 305 -26.46 3.75 -0.88
C LYS A 305 -26.71 5.26 -0.82
N GLU A 306 -27.52 5.69 0.15
CA GLU A 306 -27.91 7.09 0.31
C GLU A 306 -26.92 7.91 1.18
N GLY A 307 -25.82 7.29 1.64
CA GLY A 307 -24.80 7.92 2.46
C GLY A 307 -24.45 7.11 3.70
N LEU A 308 -23.28 7.38 4.27
CA LEU A 308 -22.80 6.71 5.45
C LEU A 308 -23.54 7.22 6.71
N PRO A 309 -24.17 6.36 7.54
CA PRO A 309 -24.78 6.77 8.80
C PRO A 309 -23.73 7.36 9.75
N ALA A 310 -24.12 8.36 10.54
CA ALA A 310 -23.22 9.05 11.47
C ALA A 310 -22.55 8.09 12.48
N GLU A 311 -23.25 7.04 12.93
CA GLU A 311 -22.69 6.02 13.82
C GLU A 311 -21.58 5.20 13.12
N VAL A 312 -21.75 4.85 11.86
CA VAL A 312 -20.75 4.11 11.08
C VAL A 312 -19.56 5.01 10.72
N GLU A 313 -19.81 6.29 10.46
CA GLU A 313 -18.78 7.31 10.30
C GLU A 313 -17.91 7.43 11.57
N ASP A 314 -18.52 7.42 12.76
CA ASP A 314 -17.80 7.44 14.04
C ASP A 314 -17.01 6.15 14.27
N GLN A 315 -17.54 4.99 13.88
CA GLN A 315 -16.82 3.71 13.93
C GLN A 315 -15.62 3.69 12.97
N LEU A 316 -15.78 4.23 11.76
CA LEU A 316 -14.69 4.34 10.79
C LEU A 316 -13.56 5.24 11.32
N ALA A 317 -13.92 6.39 11.90
CA ALA A 317 -12.96 7.30 12.51
C ALA A 317 -12.19 6.64 13.65
N ALA A 318 -12.91 5.95 14.56
CA ALA A 318 -12.31 5.23 15.68
C ALA A 318 -11.38 4.10 15.19
N ARG A 319 -11.78 3.36 14.14
CA ARG A 319 -10.94 2.29 13.60
C ARG A 319 -9.66 2.83 12.97
N TYR A 320 -9.73 3.91 12.20
CA TYR A 320 -8.54 4.56 11.64
C TYR A 320 -7.64 5.12 12.75
N GLU A 321 -8.20 5.68 13.81
CA GLU A 321 -7.42 6.13 14.97
C GLU A 321 -6.66 4.98 15.62
N GLU A 322 -7.31 3.83 15.88
CA GLU A 322 -6.64 2.63 16.42
C GLU A 322 -5.49 2.16 15.52
N LEU A 323 -5.73 2.03 14.22
CA LEU A 323 -4.73 1.58 13.25
C LEU A 323 -3.52 2.51 13.21
N PHE A 324 -3.77 3.80 13.11
CA PHE A 324 -2.67 4.77 13.04
C PHE A 324 -1.91 4.92 14.36
N ARG A 325 -2.55 4.66 15.51
CA ARG A 325 -1.81 4.54 16.79
C ARG A 325 -0.87 3.35 16.79
N ILE A 326 -1.28 2.20 16.25
CA ILE A 326 -0.41 1.04 16.06
C ILE A 326 0.75 1.42 15.14
N PHE A 327 0.47 1.98 13.96
CA PHE A 327 1.52 2.35 13.00
C PHE A 327 2.50 3.36 13.58
N TYR A 328 2.01 4.37 14.31
CA TYR A 328 2.86 5.38 14.94
C TYR A 328 3.73 4.80 16.07
N ASN A 329 3.20 3.85 16.85
CA ASN A 329 3.97 3.14 17.86
C ASN A 329 5.10 2.28 17.24
N HIS A 330 4.89 1.77 16.02
CA HIS A 330 5.87 0.98 15.25
C HIS A 330 6.59 1.80 14.16
N ARG A 331 6.60 3.14 14.26
CA ARG A 331 7.15 4.02 13.21
C ARG A 331 8.62 3.78 12.88
N ASP A 332 9.39 3.23 13.81
CA ASP A 332 10.79 2.87 13.58
C ASP A 332 10.94 1.60 12.71
N GLN A 333 9.86 0.86 12.51
CA GLN A 333 9.78 -0.38 11.73
C GLN A 333 9.02 -0.17 10.40
N ILE A 334 8.09 0.78 10.36
CA ILE A 334 7.24 1.08 9.21
C ILE A 334 7.86 2.18 8.34
N ASP A 335 8.13 1.87 7.07
CA ASP A 335 8.70 2.85 6.10
C ASP A 335 7.60 3.67 5.38
N ARG A 336 6.43 3.08 5.17
CA ARG A 336 5.34 3.71 4.40
C ARG A 336 3.97 3.16 4.79
N VAL A 337 2.96 4.06 4.78
CA VAL A 337 1.54 3.72 4.86
C VAL A 337 0.85 4.25 3.60
N THR A 338 0.27 3.36 2.80
CA THR A 338 -0.36 3.69 1.51
C THR A 338 -1.83 3.31 1.54
N PHE A 339 -2.70 4.26 1.23
CA PHE A 339 -4.13 4.01 1.02
C PHE A 339 -4.37 3.45 -0.38
N TRP A 340 -5.27 2.45 -0.50
CA TRP A 340 -5.59 1.87 -1.80
C TRP A 340 -6.72 2.63 -2.51
N GLY A 341 -6.43 3.88 -2.81
CA GLY A 341 -7.30 4.85 -3.48
C GLY A 341 -7.28 6.21 -2.82
N LEU A 342 -7.62 7.24 -3.58
CA LEU A 342 -7.63 8.63 -3.11
C LEU A 342 -8.93 8.95 -2.35
N HIS A 343 -10.06 8.47 -2.85
CA HIS A 343 -11.41 8.73 -2.32
C HIS A 343 -12.33 7.53 -2.55
N ASP A 344 -13.41 7.44 -1.80
CA ASP A 344 -14.34 6.31 -1.82
C ASP A 344 -14.87 5.95 -3.19
N GLY A 345 -15.10 6.93 -4.05
CA GLY A 345 -15.57 6.69 -5.41
C GLY A 345 -14.58 5.95 -6.30
N ALA A 346 -13.27 6.00 -5.98
CA ALA A 346 -12.20 5.31 -6.68
C ALA A 346 -11.85 3.95 -6.05
N SER A 347 -12.49 3.58 -4.93
CA SER A 347 -12.16 2.31 -4.25
C SER A 347 -12.64 1.09 -5.04
N TRP A 348 -11.75 0.10 -5.16
CA TRP A 348 -12.05 -1.21 -5.72
C TRP A 348 -13.14 -1.97 -4.92
N LYS A 349 -13.30 -1.64 -3.65
CA LYS A 349 -14.31 -2.21 -2.74
C LYS A 349 -15.75 -1.95 -3.18
N ASN A 350 -15.97 -1.02 -4.09
CA ASN A 350 -17.28 -0.82 -4.71
C ASN A 350 -17.65 -1.96 -5.68
N GLY A 351 -16.67 -2.71 -6.18
CA GLY A 351 -16.83 -3.77 -7.17
C GLY A 351 -16.42 -5.17 -6.72
N SER A 352 -15.71 -5.29 -5.60
CA SER A 352 -15.16 -6.57 -5.11
C SER A 352 -15.14 -6.62 -3.58
N PRO A 353 -15.36 -7.79 -2.95
CA PRO A 353 -15.69 -9.09 -3.53
C PRO A 353 -17.12 -9.22 -4.05
N ILE A 354 -18.00 -8.28 -3.69
CA ILE A 354 -19.39 -8.22 -4.13
C ILE A 354 -19.54 -7.01 -5.05
N PRO A 355 -19.97 -7.18 -6.30
CA PRO A 355 -20.09 -6.09 -7.25
C PRO A 355 -21.24 -5.13 -6.92
N ARG A 356 -21.14 -3.90 -7.41
CA ARG A 356 -22.17 -2.85 -7.32
C ARG A 356 -22.52 -2.44 -5.89
N ARG A 357 -21.53 -2.29 -5.02
CA ARG A 357 -21.70 -1.79 -3.65
C ARG A 357 -21.25 -0.33 -3.53
N THR A 358 -21.80 0.36 -2.53
CA THR A 358 -21.46 1.74 -2.19
C THR A 358 -20.67 1.73 -0.88
N ASN A 359 -19.34 1.59 -0.99
CA ASN A 359 -18.46 1.49 0.17
C ASN A 359 -17.81 2.85 0.51
N TYR A 360 -17.37 3.01 1.75
CA TYR A 360 -16.75 4.23 2.29
C TYR A 360 -15.45 3.90 3.04
N PRO A 361 -14.46 3.28 2.36
CA PRO A 361 -13.32 2.67 3.06
C PRO A 361 -12.11 3.58 3.23
N LEU A 362 -12.15 4.83 2.74
CA LEU A 362 -11.01 5.72 2.68
C LEU A 362 -11.18 6.97 3.57
N LEU A 363 -10.22 7.92 3.50
CA LEU A 363 -10.28 9.15 4.30
C LEU A 363 -11.06 10.28 3.65
N PHE A 364 -11.43 10.12 2.37
CA PHE A 364 -12.16 11.15 1.61
C PHE A 364 -13.38 10.55 0.93
N ASN A 365 -14.48 11.26 1.04
CA ASN A 365 -15.74 10.96 0.38
C ASN A 365 -15.63 11.01 -1.16
N ARG A 366 -16.68 10.55 -1.85
CA ARG A 366 -16.78 10.58 -3.33
C ARG A 366 -16.70 12.00 -3.91
N ASP A 367 -17.09 13.01 -3.13
CA ASP A 367 -17.02 14.44 -3.48
C ASP A 367 -15.73 15.10 -2.99
N LEU A 368 -14.74 14.32 -2.57
CA LEU A 368 -13.43 14.74 -2.05
C LEU A 368 -13.47 15.46 -0.69
N THR A 369 -14.63 15.58 -0.06
CA THR A 369 -14.70 16.08 1.32
C THR A 369 -14.12 15.06 2.31
N PRO A 370 -13.49 15.52 3.40
CA PRO A 370 -12.90 14.59 4.36
C PRO A 370 -13.95 13.85 5.18
N HIS A 371 -13.67 12.57 5.50
CA HIS A 371 -14.31 11.85 6.60
C HIS A 371 -13.77 12.32 7.95
N LYS A 372 -14.51 12.08 9.04
CA LYS A 372 -14.02 12.29 10.43
C LYS A 372 -12.72 11.54 10.70
N ALA A 373 -12.50 10.44 10.00
CA ALA A 373 -11.28 9.64 10.07
C ALA A 373 -10.01 10.44 9.74
N LEU A 374 -10.08 11.42 8.82
CA LEU A 374 -8.93 12.27 8.51
C LEU A 374 -8.48 13.08 9.73
N ASP A 375 -9.41 13.70 10.44
CA ASP A 375 -9.09 14.47 11.65
C ASP A 375 -8.52 13.57 12.76
N ALA A 376 -9.07 12.38 12.94
CA ALA A 376 -8.58 11.41 13.91
C ALA A 376 -7.12 11.04 13.60
N VAL A 377 -6.81 10.72 12.35
CA VAL A 377 -5.45 10.36 11.91
C VAL A 377 -4.46 11.53 12.06
N LEU A 378 -4.85 12.74 11.70
CA LEU A 378 -3.99 13.94 11.78
C LEU A 378 -3.62 14.33 13.23
N THR A 379 -4.33 13.83 14.24
CA THR A 379 -4.08 14.16 15.64
C THR A 379 -3.16 13.18 16.37
N ILE A 380 -2.79 12.06 15.75
CA ILE A 380 -2.00 11.01 16.40
C ILE A 380 -0.55 11.40 16.64
N PRO A 381 0.18 12.01 15.69
CA PRO A 381 1.47 12.56 16.02
C PRO A 381 1.29 13.76 16.95
N GLU A 382 1.19 13.52 18.26
CA GLU A 382 1.20 14.62 19.22
C GLU A 382 2.55 15.34 19.12
N PRO A 383 2.57 16.69 19.07
CA PRO A 383 3.82 17.41 19.21
C PRO A 383 4.46 16.98 20.54
N PRO A 384 5.82 16.87 20.61
CA PRO A 384 6.47 16.50 21.85
C PRO A 384 5.99 17.42 22.95
N LYS A 385 5.45 16.83 24.04
CA LYS A 385 5.09 17.60 25.23
C LYS A 385 6.34 18.35 25.66
N ALA A 386 6.28 19.68 25.71
CA ALA A 386 7.35 20.46 26.26
C ALA A 386 7.65 19.87 27.65
N GLU A 387 8.90 19.43 27.86
CA GLU A 387 9.34 18.97 29.18
C GLU A 387 9.14 20.12 30.18
N PRO A 388 8.61 19.83 31.38
CA PRO A 388 8.29 20.83 32.36
C PRO A 388 9.53 21.54 32.91
#